data_cb30a4155dba87f82eb856133563aed9
#
_entry.id   cb30a4155dba87f82eb856133563aed9
#
_cell.length_a   1.000
_cell.length_b   1.000
_cell.length_c   1.000
_cell.angle_alpha   90.00
_cell.angle_beta   90.00
_cell.angle_gamma   90.00
#
_symmetry.space_group_name_H-M   'P 1'
#
loop_
_entity.id
_entity.type
_entity.pdbx_description
1 polymer ?
#
loop_
_entity_poly.entity_id
_entity_poly.type
_entity_poly.pdbx_seq_one_letter_code
_entity_poly.pdbx_strand_id
1 'polypeptide(L)'
;MQLDLKNQVVLSMPDPATEITTNESNKSKLPRSILPGIFAFAPNRDTLGATAYFIVDKTHNVLIDCPSWNESHRDFIKSHGGAKKLIITHRGSIGKQLIQLQQDLSCEVIIQEQEAYLLPEITVTSFRDNLTINSEFELIWTPGHSPGSSCVYWQQRGILFTGRHLLPKSVSEIAPPHTAKTFHWWRQLDSVAKLRDRFSPDTLQYIIPGANTGYLRGRGYIDDAYQKLTQLDLSKLRKAPSLG
;
A
#
# COMPACT_ATOMS: atom_id res chain seq x y z
N MET A 1 -53.46 -66.02 -33.42
CA MET A 1 -52.05 -66.02 -33.03
C MET A 1 -51.71 -64.54 -32.89
N GLN A 2 -51.60 -64.13 -31.64
CA GLN A 2 -51.57 -62.73 -31.20
C GLN A 2 -50.18 -62.12 -31.41
N LEU A 3 -50.22 -60.93 -31.98
CA LEU A 3 -49.04 -59.99 -32.00
C LEU A 3 -49.16 -59.06 -30.85
N ASP A 4 -48.16 -59.02 -30.03
CA ASP A 4 -48.05 -58.13 -28.89
C ASP A 4 -47.17 -56.92 -29.27
N LEU A 5 -47.82 -55.78 -29.31
CA LEU A 5 -47.26 -54.46 -29.45
C LEU A 5 -47.06 -53.87 -28.06
N LYS A 6 -45.82 -53.51 -27.67
CA LYS A 6 -45.53 -52.40 -26.77
C LYS A 6 -44.03 -52.27 -26.54
N ASN A 7 -43.45 -51.27 -27.13
CA ASN A 7 -42.33 -50.54 -26.50
C ASN A 7 -42.27 -49.12 -27.12
N GLN A 8 -43.02 -48.23 -26.54
CA GLN A 8 -42.81 -46.79 -26.75
C GLN A 8 -41.67 -46.30 -25.88
N VAL A 9 -40.58 -45.86 -26.52
CA VAL A 9 -39.52 -45.12 -25.89
C VAL A 9 -40.02 -43.69 -25.68
N VAL A 10 -40.24 -43.31 -24.43
CA VAL A 10 -40.51 -41.92 -24.05
C VAL A 10 -39.17 -41.19 -23.98
N LEU A 11 -38.95 -40.31 -24.93
CA LEU A 11 -37.85 -39.33 -24.87
C LEU A 11 -38.23 -38.27 -23.84
N SER A 12 -37.58 -38.28 -22.69
CA SER A 12 -37.65 -37.20 -21.69
C SER A 12 -36.91 -35.99 -22.22
N MET A 13 -37.63 -34.89 -22.37
CA MET A 13 -37.05 -33.57 -22.62
C MET A 13 -36.27 -33.10 -21.37
N PRO A 14 -35.12 -32.45 -21.53
CA PRO A 14 -34.40 -31.86 -20.37
C PRO A 14 -35.14 -30.61 -19.89
N ASP A 15 -35.26 -30.49 -18.57
CA ASP A 15 -35.81 -29.34 -17.85
C ASP A 15 -35.04 -28.05 -18.21
N PRO A 16 -35.73 -26.95 -18.48
CA PRO A 16 -35.09 -25.65 -18.69
C PRO A 16 -34.97 -24.89 -17.36
N ALA A 17 -34.09 -25.31 -16.47
CA ALA A 17 -33.74 -24.56 -15.29
C ALA A 17 -32.37 -24.95 -14.77
N THR A 18 -31.34 -24.76 -15.58
CA THR A 18 -29.99 -24.59 -15.02
C THR A 18 -29.73 -23.08 -15.01
N GLU A 19 -30.15 -22.44 -13.91
CA GLU A 19 -29.73 -21.10 -13.58
C GLU A 19 -28.21 -21.09 -13.57
N ILE A 20 -27.64 -20.36 -14.52
CA ILE A 20 -26.26 -19.96 -14.51
C ILE A 20 -26.15 -19.00 -13.32
N THR A 21 -25.78 -19.52 -12.14
CA THR A 21 -25.32 -18.72 -11.03
C THR A 21 -24.04 -18.02 -11.48
N THR A 22 -24.20 -16.85 -12.05
CA THR A 22 -23.11 -15.93 -12.28
C THR A 22 -22.48 -15.63 -10.93
N ASN A 23 -21.23 -16.03 -10.77
CA ASN A 23 -20.38 -15.73 -9.62
C ASN A 23 -20.24 -14.20 -9.43
N GLU A 24 -21.17 -13.59 -8.72
CA GLU A 24 -21.10 -12.18 -8.28
C GLU A 24 -20.10 -11.95 -7.13
N SER A 25 -19.34 -12.95 -6.72
CA SER A 25 -18.53 -12.90 -5.50
C SER A 25 -17.12 -12.33 -5.64
N ASN A 26 -16.74 -11.67 -6.76
CA ASN A 26 -15.38 -11.21 -6.94
C ASN A 26 -15.23 -9.76 -7.43
N LYS A 27 -16.20 -8.88 -7.17
CA LYS A 27 -15.96 -7.44 -7.32
C LYS A 27 -15.02 -6.98 -6.21
N SER A 28 -13.74 -6.77 -6.53
CA SER A 28 -12.80 -6.17 -5.60
C SER A 28 -13.32 -4.82 -5.13
N LYS A 29 -13.23 -4.56 -3.82
CA LYS A 29 -13.68 -3.28 -3.25
C LYS A 29 -12.87 -2.14 -3.86
N LEU A 30 -13.56 -1.15 -4.43
CA LEU A 30 -12.93 0.07 -4.93
C LEU A 30 -12.13 0.79 -3.83
N PRO A 31 -11.10 1.55 -4.20
CA PRO A 31 -10.33 2.34 -3.26
C PRO A 31 -11.22 3.36 -2.54
N ARG A 32 -10.96 3.55 -1.26
CA ARG A 32 -11.75 4.45 -0.41
C ARG A 32 -11.05 5.79 -0.24
N SER A 33 -11.73 6.90 -0.45
CA SER A 33 -11.22 8.22 -0.10
C SER A 33 -11.00 8.31 1.42
N ILE A 34 -9.82 8.76 1.84
CA ILE A 34 -9.46 8.96 3.25
C ILE A 34 -9.22 10.43 3.58
N LEU A 35 -8.72 11.19 2.62
CA LEU A 35 -8.56 12.65 2.64
C LEU A 35 -8.85 13.15 1.21
N PRO A 36 -9.15 14.43 1.01
CA PRO A 36 -9.36 14.98 -0.33
C PRO A 36 -8.19 14.66 -1.26
N GLY A 37 -8.46 13.97 -2.37
CA GLY A 37 -7.45 13.54 -3.35
C GLY A 37 -6.58 12.35 -2.92
N ILE A 38 -6.85 11.69 -1.79
CA ILE A 38 -6.10 10.50 -1.35
C ILE A 38 -7.06 9.32 -1.19
N PHE A 39 -6.76 8.25 -1.90
CA PHE A 39 -7.53 7.01 -1.91
C PHE A 39 -6.69 5.86 -1.36
N ALA A 40 -7.24 5.11 -0.41
CA ALA A 40 -6.64 3.91 0.16
C ALA A 40 -7.23 2.66 -0.48
N PHE A 41 -6.39 1.77 -0.97
CA PHE A 41 -6.79 0.44 -1.43
C PHE A 41 -7.02 -0.51 -0.25
N ALA A 42 -7.79 -1.56 -0.48
CA ALA A 42 -7.89 -2.64 0.48
C ALA A 42 -6.50 -3.30 0.70
N PRO A 43 -6.22 -3.82 1.91
CA PRO A 43 -4.94 -4.50 2.17
C PRO A 43 -4.66 -5.61 1.15
N ASN A 44 -3.48 -5.56 0.54
CA ASN A 44 -3.05 -6.51 -0.48
C ASN A 44 -2.38 -7.74 0.16
N ARG A 45 -2.90 -8.92 -0.09
CA ARG A 45 -2.33 -10.18 0.45
C ARG A 45 -0.93 -10.47 -0.09
N ASP A 46 -0.65 -10.11 -1.35
CA ASP A 46 0.66 -10.32 -1.98
C ASP A 46 1.77 -9.50 -1.32
N THR A 47 1.41 -8.39 -0.68
CA THR A 47 2.31 -7.50 0.06
C THR A 47 2.14 -7.64 1.58
N LEU A 48 1.78 -8.85 2.06
CA LEU A 48 1.59 -9.15 3.48
C LEU A 48 0.59 -8.20 4.18
N GLY A 49 -0.49 -7.86 3.49
CA GLY A 49 -1.53 -6.97 4.02
C GLY A 49 -1.15 -5.50 4.02
N ALA A 50 -0.20 -5.08 3.18
CA ALA A 50 0.08 -3.66 3.01
C ALA A 50 -1.08 -2.94 2.32
N THR A 51 -1.27 -1.68 2.70
CA THR A 51 -2.22 -0.75 2.10
C THR A 51 -1.47 0.18 1.15
N ALA A 52 -1.87 0.17 -0.11
CA ALA A 52 -1.39 1.11 -1.12
C ALA A 52 -2.29 2.36 -1.16
N TYR A 53 -1.72 3.46 -1.66
CA TYR A 53 -2.42 4.74 -1.74
C TYR A 53 -2.30 5.34 -3.12
N PHE A 54 -3.41 5.89 -3.61
CA PHE A 54 -3.44 6.64 -4.85
C PHE A 54 -3.71 8.11 -4.54
N ILE A 55 -2.82 8.99 -4.99
CA ILE A 55 -2.89 10.42 -4.80
C ILE A 55 -3.24 11.04 -6.14
N VAL A 56 -4.38 11.74 -6.15
CA VAL A 56 -4.80 12.56 -7.29
C VAL A 56 -4.34 13.98 -7.03
N ASP A 57 -3.38 14.42 -7.81
CA ASP A 57 -2.77 15.74 -7.71
C ASP A 57 -2.88 16.51 -9.03
N LYS A 58 -2.77 17.84 -8.94
CA LYS A 58 -2.93 18.73 -10.10
C LYS A 58 -1.87 18.53 -11.17
N THR A 59 -0.66 18.15 -10.76
CA THR A 59 0.48 18.02 -11.65
C THR A 59 0.64 16.61 -12.17
N HIS A 60 0.72 15.62 -11.26
CA HIS A 60 0.90 14.22 -11.62
C HIS A 60 0.40 13.33 -10.48
N ASN A 61 -0.54 12.45 -10.80
CA ASN A 61 -1.00 11.45 -9.87
C ASN A 61 0.12 10.47 -9.49
N VAL A 62 0.14 10.11 -8.20
CA VAL A 62 1.17 9.23 -7.62
C VAL A 62 0.50 8.01 -7.00
N LEU A 63 1.05 6.84 -7.27
CA LEU A 63 0.70 5.60 -6.57
C LEU A 63 1.82 5.27 -5.57
N ILE A 64 1.46 5.04 -4.32
CA ILE A 64 2.38 4.63 -3.25
C ILE A 64 2.08 3.18 -2.91
N ASP A 65 3.09 2.32 -3.08
CA ASP A 65 3.04 0.87 -2.93
C ASP A 65 2.09 0.16 -3.91
N CYS A 66 2.17 -1.18 -3.99
CA CYS A 66 1.40 -1.96 -4.94
C CYS A 66 0.05 -2.37 -4.34
N PRO A 67 -1.09 -1.92 -4.90
CA PRO A 67 -2.39 -2.53 -4.61
C PRO A 67 -2.47 -3.93 -5.22
N SER A 68 -3.49 -4.71 -4.84
CA SER A 68 -3.89 -5.85 -5.65
C SER A 68 -4.22 -5.35 -7.06
N TRP A 69 -3.59 -5.94 -8.09
CA TRP A 69 -3.81 -5.46 -9.45
C TRP A 69 -4.92 -6.27 -10.11
N ASN A 70 -6.00 -5.59 -10.46
CA ASN A 70 -7.16 -6.15 -11.11
C ASN A 70 -7.85 -5.08 -11.96
N GLU A 71 -8.83 -5.48 -12.76
CA GLU A 71 -9.54 -4.60 -13.68
C GLU A 71 -10.19 -3.40 -12.98
N SER A 72 -10.89 -3.64 -11.87
CA SER A 72 -11.57 -2.56 -11.13
C SER A 72 -10.61 -1.49 -10.60
N HIS A 73 -9.44 -1.90 -10.10
CA HIS A 73 -8.42 -0.96 -9.61
C HIS A 73 -7.73 -0.23 -10.75
N ARG A 74 -7.42 -0.94 -11.86
CA ARG A 74 -6.87 -0.34 -13.06
C ARG A 74 -7.80 0.73 -13.62
N ASP A 75 -9.09 0.41 -13.77
CA ASP A 75 -10.07 1.32 -14.34
C ASP A 75 -10.34 2.51 -13.42
N PHE A 76 -10.35 2.28 -12.09
CA PHE A 76 -10.42 3.35 -11.11
C PHE A 76 -9.26 4.35 -11.28
N ILE A 77 -8.02 3.88 -11.35
CA ILE A 77 -6.86 4.74 -11.52
C ILE A 77 -6.92 5.46 -12.87
N LYS A 78 -7.26 4.76 -13.95
CA LYS A 78 -7.37 5.34 -15.30
C LYS A 78 -8.46 6.41 -15.40
N SER A 79 -9.62 6.20 -14.76
CA SER A 79 -10.72 7.18 -14.74
C SER A 79 -10.36 8.48 -13.99
N HIS A 80 -9.33 8.44 -13.13
CA HIS A 80 -8.78 9.62 -12.44
C HIS A 80 -7.53 10.20 -13.12
N GLY A 81 -7.27 9.84 -14.38
CA GLY A 81 -6.12 10.39 -15.16
C GLY A 81 -4.86 9.52 -15.12
N GLY A 82 -4.93 8.28 -14.61
CA GLY A 82 -3.79 7.38 -14.49
C GLY A 82 -2.85 7.75 -13.35
N ALA A 83 -1.74 7.01 -13.19
CA ALA A 83 -0.65 7.35 -12.30
C ALA A 83 0.64 7.49 -13.13
N LYS A 84 1.40 8.56 -12.95
CA LYS A 84 2.67 8.78 -13.65
C LYS A 84 3.85 8.19 -12.89
N LYS A 85 3.70 7.99 -11.59
CA LYS A 85 4.74 7.47 -10.70
C LYS A 85 4.18 6.41 -9.77
N LEU A 86 4.92 5.32 -9.62
CA LEU A 86 4.74 4.30 -8.58
C LEU A 86 5.94 4.39 -7.65
N ILE A 87 5.71 4.73 -6.40
CA ILE A 87 6.74 4.80 -5.37
C ILE A 87 6.65 3.55 -4.51
N ILE A 88 7.73 2.79 -4.43
CA ILE A 88 7.84 1.62 -3.55
C ILE A 88 8.53 2.03 -2.26
N THR A 89 7.80 1.96 -1.15
CA THR A 89 8.31 2.39 0.16
C THR A 89 9.25 1.37 0.80
N HIS A 90 9.15 0.08 0.47
CA HIS A 90 10.02 -0.97 0.96
C HIS A 90 9.79 -2.28 0.18
N ARG A 91 10.75 -3.20 0.21
CA ARG A 91 10.69 -4.47 -0.54
C ARG A 91 9.42 -5.30 -0.30
N GLY A 92 8.83 -5.25 0.89
CA GLY A 92 7.59 -5.97 1.19
C GLY A 92 6.34 -5.37 0.54
N SER A 93 6.45 -4.20 -0.11
CA SER A 93 5.38 -3.55 -0.89
C SER A 93 5.45 -3.89 -2.38
N ILE A 94 6.46 -4.64 -2.82
CA ILE A 94 6.55 -5.12 -4.20
C ILE A 94 5.49 -6.21 -4.39
N GLY A 95 4.43 -5.89 -5.12
CA GLY A 95 3.37 -6.84 -5.45
C GLY A 95 3.79 -7.77 -6.59
N LYS A 96 3.25 -8.98 -6.63
CA LYS A 96 3.54 -9.96 -7.70
C LYS A 96 3.21 -9.45 -9.10
N GLN A 97 2.24 -8.55 -9.20
CA GLN A 97 1.78 -7.98 -10.47
C GLN A 97 2.35 -6.57 -10.73
N LEU A 98 3.46 -6.18 -10.06
CA LEU A 98 4.06 -4.85 -10.24
C LEU A 98 4.42 -4.57 -11.69
N ILE A 99 4.99 -5.54 -12.41
CA ILE A 99 5.38 -5.40 -13.82
C ILE A 99 4.15 -5.12 -14.68
N GLN A 100 3.08 -5.89 -14.50
CA GLN A 100 1.82 -5.67 -15.22
C GLN A 100 1.21 -4.30 -14.89
N LEU A 101 1.22 -3.91 -13.62
CA LEU A 101 0.75 -2.60 -13.17
C LEU A 101 1.54 -1.47 -13.84
N GLN A 102 2.86 -1.58 -13.86
CA GLN A 102 3.76 -0.61 -14.49
C GLN A 102 3.48 -0.48 -16.00
N GLN A 103 3.29 -1.59 -16.70
CA GLN A 103 2.96 -1.61 -18.12
C GLN A 103 1.60 -0.99 -18.40
N ASP A 104 0.55 -1.40 -17.65
CA ASP A 104 -0.83 -0.93 -17.84
C ASP A 104 -0.99 0.58 -17.60
N LEU A 105 -0.20 1.16 -16.69
CA LEU A 105 -0.21 2.57 -16.35
C LEU A 105 0.87 3.37 -17.09
N SER A 106 1.87 2.71 -17.68
CA SER A 106 3.06 3.35 -18.27
C SER A 106 3.71 4.33 -17.28
N CYS A 107 3.84 3.91 -16.00
CA CYS A 107 4.35 4.75 -14.93
C CYS A 107 5.85 4.51 -14.67
N GLU A 108 6.52 5.55 -14.19
CA GLU A 108 7.88 5.45 -13.65
C GLU A 108 7.83 4.76 -12.28
N VAL A 109 8.68 3.76 -12.07
CA VAL A 109 8.81 3.08 -10.77
C VAL A 109 10.01 3.66 -10.03
N ILE A 110 9.77 4.13 -8.80
CA ILE A 110 10.80 4.74 -7.96
C ILE A 110 10.99 3.89 -6.70
N ILE A 111 12.23 3.53 -6.41
CA ILE A 111 12.58 2.68 -5.27
C ILE A 111 13.96 3.07 -4.73
N GLN A 112 14.19 2.85 -3.43
CA GLN A 112 15.51 3.09 -2.86
C GLN A 112 16.56 2.09 -3.40
N GLU A 113 17.81 2.55 -3.64
CA GLU A 113 18.84 1.80 -4.37
C GLU A 113 19.15 0.40 -3.79
N GLN A 114 19.08 0.25 -2.46
CA GLN A 114 19.38 -1.02 -1.81
C GLN A 114 18.33 -2.11 -2.05
N GLU A 115 17.21 -1.77 -2.67
CA GLU A 115 16.13 -2.70 -3.01
C GLU A 115 15.82 -2.71 -4.52
N ALA A 116 16.49 -1.87 -5.32
CA ALA A 116 16.30 -1.81 -6.78
C ALA A 116 16.61 -3.13 -7.49
N TYR A 117 17.55 -3.92 -6.97
CA TYR A 117 17.92 -5.24 -7.49
C TYR A 117 16.77 -6.26 -7.47
N LEU A 118 15.71 -6.00 -6.71
CA LEU A 118 14.51 -6.86 -6.65
C LEU A 118 13.61 -6.71 -7.88
N LEU A 119 13.88 -5.73 -8.74
CA LEU A 119 13.11 -5.43 -9.94
C LEU A 119 13.99 -5.46 -11.20
N PRO A 120 14.68 -6.58 -11.48
CA PRO A 120 15.65 -6.65 -12.60
C PRO A 120 14.98 -6.60 -13.97
N GLU A 121 13.69 -6.87 -14.07
CA GLU A 121 12.94 -6.98 -15.32
C GLU A 121 12.42 -5.63 -15.83
N ILE A 122 12.52 -4.57 -15.03
CA ILE A 122 12.06 -3.24 -15.40
C ILE A 122 13.11 -2.17 -15.07
N THR A 123 13.08 -1.09 -15.84
CA THR A 123 13.86 0.10 -15.49
C THR A 123 13.21 0.83 -14.35
N VAL A 124 13.97 1.07 -13.28
CA VAL A 124 13.53 1.83 -12.11
C VAL A 124 14.38 3.09 -11.93
N THR A 125 13.77 4.13 -11.42
CA THR A 125 14.49 5.28 -10.88
C THR A 125 14.87 4.97 -9.44
N SER A 126 16.17 4.82 -9.17
CA SER A 126 16.65 4.59 -7.82
C SER A 126 17.19 5.87 -7.19
N PHE A 127 17.08 5.97 -5.86
CA PHE A 127 17.66 7.06 -5.10
C PHE A 127 18.44 6.54 -3.89
N ARG A 128 19.40 7.32 -3.42
CA ARG A 128 20.30 6.91 -2.35
C ARG A 128 19.83 7.36 -0.97
N ASP A 129 19.77 8.66 -0.73
CA ASP A 129 19.45 9.22 0.59
C ASP A 129 18.04 9.81 0.63
N ASN A 130 17.81 10.88 -0.14
CA ASN A 130 16.51 11.52 -0.31
C ASN A 130 16.32 11.87 -1.78
N LEU A 131 15.07 11.94 -2.22
CA LEU A 131 14.71 12.35 -3.57
C LEU A 131 13.49 13.25 -3.53
N THR A 132 13.59 14.45 -4.13
CA THR A 132 12.43 15.33 -4.32
C THR A 132 11.81 15.08 -5.70
N ILE A 133 10.51 14.88 -5.72
CA ILE A 133 9.72 14.66 -6.93
C ILE A 133 8.79 15.86 -7.12
N ASN A 134 8.87 16.51 -8.28
CA ASN A 134 7.97 17.61 -8.68
C ASN A 134 7.84 18.73 -7.65
N SER A 135 8.87 19.02 -6.88
CA SER A 135 8.89 20.00 -5.77
C SER A 135 7.81 19.83 -4.69
N GLU A 136 7.03 18.77 -4.72
CA GLU A 136 5.90 18.54 -3.80
C GLU A 136 6.11 17.32 -2.90
N PHE A 137 6.66 16.25 -3.48
CA PHE A 137 6.91 15.01 -2.76
C PHE A 137 8.39 14.82 -2.49
N GLU A 138 8.71 14.46 -1.28
CA GLU A 138 10.05 14.06 -0.90
C GLU A 138 10.05 12.62 -0.40
N LEU A 139 10.91 11.80 -0.98
CA LEU A 139 11.22 10.46 -0.52
C LEU A 139 12.36 10.57 0.47
N ILE A 140 12.15 10.10 1.67
CA ILE A 140 13.11 10.16 2.77
C ILE A 140 13.55 8.74 3.08
N TRP A 141 14.83 8.43 2.89
CA TRP A 141 15.36 7.13 3.27
C TRP A 141 15.32 6.95 4.79
N THR A 142 14.60 5.93 5.23
CA THR A 142 14.37 5.58 6.63
C THR A 142 14.66 4.09 6.86
N PRO A 143 15.94 3.67 6.75
CA PRO A 143 16.29 2.26 6.87
C PRO A 143 15.97 1.70 8.25
N GLY A 144 15.70 0.40 8.29
CA GLY A 144 15.48 -0.33 9.55
C GLY A 144 14.44 -1.43 9.42
N HIS A 145 13.24 -1.15 8.97
CA HIS A 145 12.27 -2.20 8.64
C HIS A 145 12.81 -3.07 7.49
N SER A 146 13.33 -2.45 6.46
CA SER A 146 14.16 -3.08 5.42
C SER A 146 15.32 -2.16 5.05
N PRO A 147 16.34 -2.62 4.30
CA PRO A 147 17.48 -1.78 3.91
C PRO A 147 17.08 -0.52 3.16
N GLY A 148 16.17 -0.64 2.19
CA GLY A 148 15.67 0.45 1.36
C GLY A 148 14.37 1.08 1.85
N SER A 149 13.94 0.82 3.09
CA SER A 149 12.73 1.46 3.63
C SER A 149 12.78 2.97 3.50
N SER A 150 11.67 3.56 3.07
CA SER A 150 11.54 5.00 2.83
C SER A 150 10.15 5.48 3.20
N CYS A 151 10.07 6.73 3.64
CA CYS A 151 8.82 7.45 3.81
C CYS A 151 8.64 8.42 2.63
N VAL A 152 7.38 8.72 2.30
CA VAL A 152 7.03 9.71 1.29
C VAL A 152 6.37 10.90 1.98
N TYR A 153 6.96 12.07 1.87
CA TYR A 153 6.45 13.28 2.48
C TYR A 153 5.82 14.19 1.43
N TRP A 154 4.53 14.50 1.56
CA TRP A 154 3.85 15.49 0.75
C TRP A 154 3.91 16.85 1.46
N GLN A 155 4.86 17.68 1.04
CA GLN A 155 5.22 18.91 1.74
C GLN A 155 4.06 19.89 1.86
N GLN A 156 3.35 20.16 0.78
CA GLN A 156 2.25 21.15 0.76
C GLN A 156 1.10 20.82 1.72
N ARG A 157 0.96 19.55 2.11
CA ARG A 157 -0.14 19.08 2.94
C ARG A 157 0.30 18.59 4.32
N GLY A 158 1.60 18.61 4.61
CA GLY A 158 2.13 18.10 5.86
C GLY A 158 1.81 16.63 6.10
N ILE A 159 1.81 15.81 5.05
CA ILE A 159 1.42 14.39 5.11
C ILE A 159 2.65 13.51 4.93
N LEU A 160 2.87 12.57 5.85
CA LEU A 160 3.92 11.57 5.78
C LEU A 160 3.34 10.17 5.59
N PHE A 161 3.57 9.56 4.43
CA PHE A 161 3.30 8.14 4.19
C PHE A 161 4.49 7.34 4.69
N THR A 162 4.26 6.47 5.65
CA THR A 162 5.36 5.82 6.38
C THR A 162 5.64 4.39 5.93
N GLY A 163 4.90 3.86 4.95
CA GLY A 163 5.03 2.45 4.62
C GLY A 163 4.90 1.58 5.87
N ARG A 164 5.93 0.77 6.14
CA ARG A 164 6.01 -0.03 7.38
C ARG A 164 6.99 0.54 8.41
N HIS A 165 7.47 1.76 8.22
CA HIS A 165 8.41 2.36 9.16
C HIS A 165 7.76 2.73 10.50
N LEU A 166 6.55 3.32 10.45
CA LEU A 166 5.71 3.65 11.60
C LEU A 166 4.30 3.11 11.37
N LEU A 167 3.78 2.34 12.31
CA LEU A 167 2.47 1.70 12.22
C LEU A 167 1.59 2.07 13.41
N PRO A 168 0.26 2.12 13.22
CA PRO A 168 -0.66 2.33 14.33
C PRO A 168 -0.67 1.11 15.25
N LYS A 169 -0.66 1.35 16.55
CA LYS A 169 -1.00 0.38 17.61
C LYS A 169 -2.44 0.55 18.07
N SER A 170 -2.98 1.75 17.97
CA SER A 170 -4.37 2.11 18.25
C SER A 170 -4.77 3.29 17.37
N VAL A 171 -5.94 3.85 17.58
CA VAL A 171 -6.40 5.06 16.88
C VAL A 171 -5.48 6.26 17.13
N SER A 172 -4.84 6.32 18.30
CA SER A 172 -4.05 7.46 18.76
C SER A 172 -2.55 7.18 18.93
N GLU A 173 -2.12 5.92 18.81
CA GLU A 173 -0.73 5.53 19.06
C GLU A 173 -0.07 5.00 17.80
N ILE A 174 1.18 5.40 17.59
CA ILE A 174 2.06 4.87 16.55
C ILE A 174 3.30 4.26 17.17
N ALA A 175 3.91 3.31 16.49
CA ALA A 175 5.24 2.82 16.83
C ALA A 175 5.95 2.22 15.62
N PRO A 176 7.29 2.21 15.61
CA PRO A 176 8.03 1.37 14.70
C PRO A 176 7.77 -0.11 15.03
N PRO A 177 7.47 -0.97 14.06
CA PRO A 177 7.32 -2.40 14.31
C PRO A 177 8.67 -3.04 14.62
N HIS A 178 8.74 -3.79 15.73
CA HIS A 178 9.91 -4.58 16.12
C HIS A 178 9.53 -6.07 16.08
N THR A 179 9.69 -6.68 14.93
CA THR A 179 9.31 -8.08 14.67
C THR A 179 10.51 -8.86 14.10
N ALA A 180 10.40 -10.17 14.02
CA ALA A 180 11.41 -11.01 13.36
C ALA A 180 11.72 -10.62 11.90
N LYS A 181 10.83 -9.84 11.26
CA LYS A 181 11.03 -9.31 9.90
C LYS A 181 11.73 -7.96 9.87
N THR A 182 11.99 -7.34 11.01
CA THR A 182 12.72 -6.07 11.11
C THR A 182 14.18 -6.30 10.76
N PHE A 183 14.66 -5.67 9.68
CA PHE A 183 16.02 -5.85 9.20
C PHE A 183 17.08 -5.39 10.22
N HIS A 184 16.88 -4.19 10.79
CA HIS A 184 17.85 -3.63 11.74
C HIS A 184 17.17 -2.65 12.71
N TRP A 185 16.87 -3.11 13.91
CA TRP A 185 16.10 -2.35 14.89
C TRP A 185 16.69 -0.99 15.24
N TRP A 186 17.99 -0.94 15.52
CA TRP A 186 18.67 0.31 15.90
C TRP A 186 18.60 1.36 14.80
N ARG A 187 18.84 0.96 13.55
CA ARG A 187 18.70 1.87 12.39
C ARG A 187 17.26 2.36 12.23
N GLN A 188 16.26 1.53 12.54
CA GLN A 188 14.87 1.95 12.49
C GLN A 188 14.58 3.03 13.53
N LEU A 189 15.11 2.92 14.75
CA LEU A 189 14.98 3.94 15.78
C LEU A 189 15.75 5.21 15.45
N ASP A 190 16.93 5.11 14.85
CA ASP A 190 17.70 6.27 14.38
C ASP A 190 16.93 6.98 13.24
N SER A 191 16.26 6.23 12.36
CA SER A 191 15.40 6.81 11.34
C SER A 191 14.16 7.50 11.93
N VAL A 192 13.58 6.98 13.02
CA VAL A 192 12.51 7.68 13.76
C VAL A 192 13.02 8.98 14.38
N ALA A 193 14.22 8.97 14.98
CA ALA A 193 14.85 10.18 15.50
C ALA A 193 15.08 11.21 14.39
N LYS A 194 15.62 10.79 13.24
CA LYS A 194 15.79 11.64 12.04
C LYS A 194 14.47 12.31 11.61
N LEU A 195 13.36 11.58 11.57
CA LEU A 195 12.05 12.14 11.23
C LEU A 195 11.56 13.14 12.28
N ARG A 196 11.73 12.82 13.57
CA ARG A 196 11.35 13.72 14.67
C ARG A 196 12.12 15.04 14.61
N ASP A 197 13.42 14.99 14.34
CA ASP A 197 14.28 16.16 14.29
C ASP A 197 14.06 17.00 13.02
N ARG A 198 13.51 16.38 11.96
CA ARG A 198 13.21 17.01 10.68
C ARG A 198 11.95 17.86 10.68
N PHE A 199 10.91 17.39 11.36
CA PHE A 199 9.58 17.99 11.31
C PHE A 199 9.29 18.93 12.47
N SER A 200 8.26 19.73 12.32
CA SER A 200 7.69 20.62 13.33
C SER A 200 6.16 20.48 13.38
N PRO A 201 5.48 21.05 14.39
CA PRO A 201 4.02 21.07 14.41
C PRO A 201 3.39 21.68 13.16
N ASP A 202 4.07 22.62 12.52
CA ASP A 202 3.56 23.31 11.32
C ASP A 202 3.77 22.49 10.05
N THR A 203 4.75 21.57 10.04
CA THR A 203 5.14 20.83 8.85
C THR A 203 4.64 19.40 8.82
N LEU A 204 4.23 18.80 9.94
CA LEU A 204 3.73 17.42 9.99
C LEU A 204 2.35 17.34 10.66
N GLN A 205 1.31 17.26 9.85
CA GLN A 205 -0.09 17.21 10.27
C GLN A 205 -0.62 15.77 10.36
N TYR A 206 -0.29 14.94 9.35
CA TYR A 206 -0.83 13.61 9.22
C TYR A 206 0.25 12.57 8.95
N ILE A 207 0.06 11.38 9.54
CA ILE A 207 0.78 10.16 9.16
C ILE A 207 -0.21 9.20 8.52
N ILE A 208 0.19 8.63 7.36
CA ILE A 208 -0.57 7.61 6.64
C ILE A 208 0.28 6.33 6.60
N PRO A 209 -0.08 5.31 7.40
CA PRO A 209 0.70 4.08 7.52
C PRO A 209 0.41 3.10 6.39
N GLY A 210 1.41 2.38 5.92
CA GLY A 210 1.27 1.35 4.86
C GLY A 210 0.77 -0.01 5.35
N ALA A 211 0.47 -0.18 6.64
CA ALA A 211 -0.09 -1.42 7.19
C ALA A 211 -0.84 -1.16 8.49
N ASN A 212 -1.48 -2.22 9.05
CA ASN A 212 -2.24 -2.15 10.30
C ASN A 212 -3.37 -1.09 10.29
N THR A 213 -3.84 -0.72 9.13
CA THR A 213 -4.84 0.35 8.94
C THR A 213 -6.19 0.03 9.59
N GLY A 214 -6.46 -1.23 9.92
CA GLY A 214 -7.64 -1.65 10.69
C GLY A 214 -7.74 -1.01 12.08
N TYR A 215 -6.60 -0.72 12.72
CA TYR A 215 -6.58 0.00 14.01
C TYR A 215 -7.13 1.43 13.90
N LEU A 216 -7.13 2.02 12.72
CA LEU A 216 -7.62 3.38 12.47
C LEU A 216 -9.14 3.45 12.23
N ARG A 217 -9.86 2.33 12.42
CA ARG A 217 -11.32 2.24 12.35
C ARG A 217 -11.94 2.96 11.16
N GLY A 218 -11.30 2.83 10.00
CA GLY A 218 -11.78 3.43 8.76
C GLY A 218 -11.25 4.85 8.47
N ARG A 219 -10.62 5.59 9.39
CA ARG A 219 -10.03 6.91 9.08
C ARG A 219 -8.91 6.81 8.03
N GLY A 220 -8.03 5.80 8.16
CA GLY A 220 -6.92 5.56 7.24
C GLY A 220 -5.71 6.47 7.47
N TYR A 221 -5.77 7.43 8.39
CA TYR A 221 -4.69 8.33 8.75
C TYR A 221 -4.67 8.61 10.26
N ILE A 222 -3.57 9.15 10.73
CA ILE A 222 -3.31 9.60 12.10
C ILE A 222 -3.11 11.11 12.05
N ASP A 223 -3.89 11.84 12.80
CA ASP A 223 -3.76 13.29 13.04
C ASP A 223 -2.79 13.59 14.17
N ASP A 224 -2.55 14.88 14.44
CA ASP A 224 -1.59 15.35 15.45
C ASP A 224 -0.24 14.62 15.32
N ALA A 225 0.17 14.39 14.08
CA ALA A 225 1.22 13.46 13.73
C ALA A 225 2.57 13.85 14.35
N TYR A 226 2.90 15.13 14.40
CA TYR A 226 4.13 15.61 15.04
C TYR A 226 4.13 15.30 16.54
N GLN A 227 3.03 15.56 17.25
CA GLN A 227 2.93 15.27 18.69
C GLN A 227 3.10 13.76 18.95
N LYS A 228 2.41 12.91 18.17
CA LYS A 228 2.52 11.46 18.31
C LYS A 228 3.91 10.94 18.00
N LEU A 229 4.59 11.54 17.04
CA LEU A 229 5.98 11.19 16.70
C LEU A 229 6.94 11.59 17.83
N THR A 230 6.78 12.76 18.42
CA THR A 230 7.65 13.26 19.51
C THR A 230 7.39 12.55 20.84
N GLN A 231 6.21 12.00 21.06
CA GLN A 231 5.88 11.19 22.24
C GLN A 231 6.52 9.80 22.25
N LEU A 232 7.14 9.35 21.16
CA LEU A 232 7.84 8.09 21.11
C LEU A 232 9.08 8.11 22.03
N ASP A 233 9.03 7.34 23.10
CA ASP A 233 10.20 7.14 23.99
C ASP A 233 11.20 6.17 23.34
N LEU A 234 12.14 6.76 22.59
CA LEU A 234 13.17 5.99 21.89
C LEU A 234 14.09 5.25 22.86
N SER A 235 14.29 5.76 24.08
CA SER A 235 15.13 5.11 25.09
C SER A 235 14.47 3.83 25.60
N LYS A 236 13.16 3.87 25.83
CA LYS A 236 12.36 2.70 26.18
C LYS A 236 12.29 1.70 25.03
N LEU A 237 12.08 2.18 23.81
CA LEU A 237 12.02 1.33 22.62
C LEU A 237 13.36 0.61 22.35
N ARG A 238 14.50 1.26 22.63
CA ARG A 238 15.83 0.63 22.52
C ARG A 238 15.98 -0.59 23.42
N LYS A 239 15.30 -0.64 24.56
CA LYS A 239 15.35 -1.73 25.55
C LYS A 239 14.26 -2.78 25.31
N ALA A 240 13.29 -2.52 24.43
CA ALA A 240 12.17 -3.42 24.20
C ALA A 240 12.61 -4.70 23.47
N PRO A 241 12.14 -5.89 23.89
CA PRO A 241 12.39 -7.12 23.16
C PRO A 241 11.66 -7.10 21.81
N SER A 242 12.15 -7.92 20.87
CA SER A 242 11.44 -8.17 19.61
C SER A 242 10.10 -8.85 19.90
N LEU A 243 9.05 -8.40 19.23
CA LEU A 243 7.77 -9.11 19.18
C LEU A 243 7.93 -10.30 18.23
N GLY A 244 7.76 -11.50 18.73
CA GLY A 244 7.83 -12.74 17.97
C GLY A 244 6.82 -12.83 16.83
#